data_0d78f5151a0e3d40baf7dad20e7bb762
#
_entry.id   0d78f5151a0e3d40baf7dad20e7bb762
#
_cell.length_a   1.000
_cell.length_b   1.000
_cell.length_c   1.000
_cell.angle_alpha   90.00
_cell.angle_beta   90.00
_cell.angle_gamma   90.00
#
_symmetry.space_group_name_H-M   'P 1'
#
loop_
_entity.id
_entity.type
_entity.pdbx_description
1 polymer ?
#
loop_
_entity_poly.entity_id
_entity_poly.type
_entity_poly.pdbx_seq_one_letter_code
_entity_poly.pdbx_strand_id
1 'polypeptide(L)'
;MAIAVQDADHGERSLTDLIERSAELKGELVAFAQSARFDRWLTPLLLEAAGPERRLDEGEAVRITDHFILRYRLPGGATVVDRFVASQGDLSEFDRELLLGWRGPVEGIFEIRCKGGDGVVLLNLVDDLEYRVYSNVGPRAFRGVSKGQFLLACLVPIHLADGVWLISGTMSSYPKSSATEIAQAALQLATSQPELVFRNPEKVEQGWERMREDRAAFVEFCGGDELVLPPAEAEARLNAYYRNRQQAALAGASDRARGRRLPGPGLPFFELPQDLADSATIGVIYDEVDGLNFYADYGLLRDLFADPALAGRRQHQDLLREYLREESISPLPFRRLAAAYPDTVDVVFRKLLRKPGFTWSEHGEALLRRRKPWYYAQEPRPGVSVIGERLSELTAGNRQRKLTRARRVSAASSGWNAGEPDARTGR
;
A
#
# COMPACT_ATOMS: atom_id res chain seq x y z
N MET A 1 -0.22 33.42 -9.59
CA MET A 1 1.18 33.71 -9.24
C MET A 1 2.03 32.87 -10.16
N ALA A 2 2.74 33.46 -11.11
CA ALA A 2 3.60 32.75 -12.05
C ALA A 2 4.85 32.30 -11.27
N ILE A 3 5.02 30.96 -11.16
CA ILE A 3 6.22 30.39 -10.55
C ILE A 3 7.30 30.38 -11.63
N ALA A 4 8.31 31.24 -11.44
CA ALA A 4 9.52 31.24 -12.25
C ALA A 4 10.31 29.95 -12.00
N VAL A 5 10.63 29.23 -13.06
CA VAL A 5 11.55 28.10 -13.08
C VAL A 5 12.94 28.65 -12.84
N GLN A 6 13.64 28.26 -11.77
CA GLN A 6 15.06 28.43 -11.64
C GLN A 6 15.74 27.37 -12.51
N ASP A 7 16.39 27.84 -13.58
CA ASP A 7 17.24 27.05 -14.45
C ASP A 7 18.49 26.60 -13.68
N ALA A 8 18.61 25.30 -13.44
CA ALA A 8 19.88 24.67 -13.10
C ALA A 8 20.54 24.16 -14.39
N ASP A 9 21.72 24.58 -14.60
CA ASP A 9 22.60 24.43 -15.78
C ASP A 9 22.94 22.92 -16.04
N HIS A 10 22.06 22.26 -16.81
CA HIS A 10 22.38 21.04 -17.54
C HIS A 10 21.95 21.25 -18.98
N GLY A 11 22.92 21.45 -19.89
CA GLY A 11 22.82 21.73 -21.31
C GLY A 11 21.40 21.82 -21.87
N GLU A 12 20.93 23.05 -22.09
CA GLU A 12 19.58 23.51 -22.37
C GLU A 12 18.83 22.70 -23.45
N ARG A 13 18.14 21.62 -23.04
CA ARG A 13 17.03 21.11 -23.86
C ARG A 13 15.75 21.79 -23.38
N SER A 14 14.99 22.36 -24.30
CA SER A 14 13.68 22.92 -23.97
C SER A 14 12.73 21.81 -23.52
N LEU A 15 11.72 22.16 -22.73
CA LEU A 15 10.68 21.19 -22.34
C LEU A 15 10.02 20.54 -23.56
N THR A 16 9.87 21.28 -24.66
CA THR A 16 9.33 20.77 -25.92
C THR A 16 10.23 19.68 -26.49
N ASP A 17 11.55 19.90 -26.53
CA ASP A 17 12.51 18.91 -27.04
C ASP A 17 12.49 17.64 -26.19
N LEU A 18 12.34 17.78 -24.86
CA LEU A 18 12.23 16.64 -23.94
C LEU A 18 10.96 15.82 -24.18
N ILE A 19 9.82 16.49 -24.42
CA ILE A 19 8.55 15.83 -24.71
C ILE A 19 8.64 15.08 -26.06
N GLU A 20 9.19 15.73 -27.09
CA GLU A 20 9.36 15.15 -28.42
C GLU A 20 10.30 13.94 -28.35
N ARG A 21 11.45 14.06 -27.67
CA ARG A 21 12.37 12.94 -27.51
C ARG A 21 11.75 11.77 -26.73
N SER A 22 10.99 12.08 -25.67
CA SER A 22 10.26 11.06 -24.92
C SER A 22 9.21 10.33 -25.77
N ALA A 23 8.55 11.04 -26.69
CA ALA A 23 7.57 10.46 -27.61
C ALA A 23 8.25 9.51 -28.62
N GLU A 24 9.40 9.89 -29.19
CA GLU A 24 10.20 9.04 -30.07
C GLU A 24 10.64 7.75 -29.36
N LEU A 25 11.30 7.87 -28.21
CA LEU A 25 11.76 6.74 -27.41
C LEU A 25 10.62 5.82 -27.00
N LYS A 26 9.44 6.39 -26.69
CA LYS A 26 8.24 5.59 -26.39
C LYS A 26 7.75 4.82 -27.61
N GLY A 27 7.77 5.42 -28.78
CA GLY A 27 7.44 4.76 -30.04
C GLY A 27 8.37 3.58 -30.34
N GLU A 28 9.68 3.78 -30.21
CA GLU A 28 10.69 2.73 -30.38
C GLU A 28 10.50 1.59 -29.36
N LEU A 29 10.26 1.93 -28.10
CA LEU A 29 10.04 0.96 -27.02
C LEU A 29 8.76 0.15 -27.23
N VAL A 30 7.67 0.77 -27.72
CA VAL A 30 6.42 0.06 -28.08
C VAL A 30 6.67 -0.90 -29.23
N ALA A 31 7.34 -0.47 -30.30
CA ALA A 31 7.69 -1.32 -31.43
C ALA A 31 8.56 -2.52 -30.99
N PHE A 32 9.52 -2.26 -30.09
CA PHE A 32 10.35 -3.32 -29.51
C PHE A 32 9.51 -4.33 -28.70
N ALA A 33 8.57 -3.85 -27.87
CA ALA A 33 7.69 -4.69 -27.08
C ALA A 33 6.72 -5.55 -27.92
N GLN A 34 6.32 -5.05 -29.07
CA GLN A 34 5.44 -5.73 -30.03
C GLN A 34 6.18 -6.66 -30.99
N SER A 35 7.49 -6.80 -30.84
CA SER A 35 8.26 -7.75 -31.66
C SER A 35 7.99 -9.20 -31.24
N ALA A 36 8.14 -10.15 -32.19
CA ALA A 36 7.91 -11.60 -31.99
C ALA A 36 8.65 -12.17 -30.75
N ARG A 37 9.71 -11.53 -30.31
CA ARG A 37 10.48 -11.86 -29.10
C ARG A 37 9.60 -11.89 -27.84
N PHE A 38 8.55 -11.04 -27.77
CA PHE A 38 7.70 -10.86 -26.60
C PHE A 38 6.30 -11.45 -26.75
N ASP A 39 5.94 -12.00 -27.90
CA ASP A 39 4.61 -12.54 -28.20
C ASP A 39 4.12 -13.53 -27.14
N ARG A 40 4.99 -14.40 -26.65
CA ARG A 40 4.64 -15.40 -25.64
C ARG A 40 4.17 -14.83 -24.30
N TRP A 41 4.48 -13.56 -24.01
CA TRP A 41 4.07 -12.88 -22.79
C TRP A 41 2.98 -11.83 -23.04
N LEU A 42 3.09 -11.04 -24.11
CA LEU A 42 2.14 -9.98 -24.40
C LEU A 42 0.81 -10.51 -24.94
N THR A 43 0.85 -11.48 -25.84
CA THR A 43 -0.36 -12.04 -26.45
C THR A 43 -1.33 -12.65 -25.43
N PRO A 44 -0.90 -13.45 -24.45
CA PRO A 44 -1.80 -13.95 -23.42
C PRO A 44 -2.50 -12.83 -22.61
N LEU A 45 -1.78 -11.75 -22.27
CA LEU A 45 -2.36 -10.61 -21.55
C LEU A 45 -3.45 -9.90 -22.36
N LEU A 46 -3.21 -9.72 -23.67
CA LEU A 46 -4.20 -9.12 -24.58
C LEU A 46 -5.42 -10.04 -24.77
N LEU A 47 -5.21 -11.37 -24.87
CA LEU A 47 -6.29 -12.33 -25.01
C LEU A 47 -7.13 -12.47 -23.74
N GLU A 48 -6.51 -12.44 -22.58
CA GLU A 48 -7.21 -12.46 -21.28
C GLU A 48 -8.11 -11.26 -21.14
N ALA A 49 -7.62 -10.07 -21.46
CA ALA A 49 -8.42 -8.84 -21.41
C ALA A 49 -9.54 -8.79 -22.46
N ALA A 50 -9.30 -9.35 -23.65
CA ALA A 50 -10.33 -9.45 -24.68
C ALA A 50 -11.53 -10.33 -24.28
N GLY A 51 -11.35 -11.19 -23.27
CA GLY A 51 -12.40 -12.05 -22.76
C GLY A 51 -12.94 -13.07 -23.78
N PRO A 52 -14.09 -13.70 -23.48
CA PRO A 52 -14.69 -14.72 -24.35
C PRO A 52 -15.10 -14.20 -25.73
N GLU A 53 -15.47 -12.93 -25.80
CA GLU A 53 -15.92 -12.29 -27.06
C GLU A 53 -14.76 -11.91 -28.00
N ARG A 54 -13.51 -12.03 -27.53
CA ARG A 54 -12.27 -11.65 -28.24
C ARG A 54 -12.30 -10.23 -28.80
N ARG A 55 -12.98 -9.32 -28.10
CA ARG A 55 -13.04 -7.92 -28.44
C ARG A 55 -12.25 -7.13 -27.41
N LEU A 56 -11.24 -6.43 -27.87
CA LEU A 56 -10.43 -5.51 -27.12
C LEU A 56 -10.54 -4.15 -27.82
N ASP A 57 -10.91 -3.11 -27.08
CA ASP A 57 -10.85 -1.78 -27.65
C ASP A 57 -9.40 -1.27 -27.73
N GLU A 58 -9.16 -0.29 -28.58
CA GLU A 58 -7.83 0.25 -28.83
C GLU A 58 -7.22 0.85 -27.53
N GLY A 59 -8.01 1.54 -26.71
CA GLY A 59 -7.56 2.15 -25.46
C GLY A 59 -7.12 1.11 -24.44
N GLU A 60 -7.85 0.00 -24.37
CA GLU A 60 -7.51 -1.11 -23.48
C GLU A 60 -6.26 -1.85 -23.95
N ALA A 61 -6.12 -2.07 -25.26
CA ALA A 61 -4.90 -2.66 -25.83
C ALA A 61 -3.66 -1.80 -25.54
N VAL A 62 -3.78 -0.47 -25.69
CA VAL A 62 -2.71 0.48 -25.34
C VAL A 62 -2.37 0.39 -23.84
N ARG A 63 -3.38 0.37 -22.95
CA ARG A 63 -3.17 0.26 -21.49
C ARG A 63 -2.44 -1.02 -21.11
N ILE A 64 -2.81 -2.15 -21.68
CA ILE A 64 -2.16 -3.45 -21.42
C ILE A 64 -0.73 -3.47 -21.94
N THR A 65 -0.51 -2.95 -23.14
CA THR A 65 0.82 -2.86 -23.74
C THR A 65 1.72 -1.95 -22.88
N ASP A 66 1.19 -0.85 -22.38
CA ASP A 66 1.90 0.08 -21.51
C ASP A 66 2.27 -0.56 -20.16
N HIS A 67 1.31 -1.25 -19.56
CA HIS A 67 1.56 -2.03 -18.33
C HIS A 67 2.63 -3.11 -18.55
N PHE A 68 2.56 -3.83 -19.66
CA PHE A 68 3.56 -4.83 -20.03
C PHE A 68 4.95 -4.23 -20.17
N ILE A 69 5.08 -3.08 -20.80
CA ILE A 69 6.35 -2.40 -21.02
C ILE A 69 6.95 -1.93 -19.68
N LEU A 70 6.15 -1.27 -18.85
CA LEU A 70 6.63 -0.53 -17.69
C LEU A 70 6.73 -1.37 -16.41
N ARG A 71 5.85 -2.37 -16.25
CA ARG A 71 5.67 -3.08 -14.97
C ARG A 71 5.88 -4.58 -15.04
N TYR A 72 5.54 -5.19 -16.17
CA TYR A 72 5.64 -6.66 -16.27
C TYR A 72 7.08 -7.12 -16.07
N ARG A 73 7.27 -8.07 -15.14
CA ARG A 73 8.57 -8.68 -14.88
C ARG A 73 8.72 -9.94 -15.72
N LEU A 74 9.67 -9.90 -16.65
CA LEU A 74 10.07 -11.05 -17.44
C LEU A 74 10.78 -12.09 -16.57
N PRO A 75 10.85 -13.36 -16.98
CA PRO A 75 11.71 -14.34 -16.32
C PRO A 75 13.13 -13.81 -16.13
N GLY A 76 13.59 -13.79 -14.88
CA GLY A 76 14.84 -13.16 -14.47
C GLY A 76 14.69 -11.74 -13.91
N GLY A 77 13.43 -11.24 -13.75
CA GLY A 77 13.12 -10.00 -13.03
C GLY A 77 13.27 -8.69 -13.81
N ALA A 78 13.80 -8.74 -15.04
CA ALA A 78 13.96 -7.55 -15.90
C ALA A 78 12.61 -7.11 -16.50
N THR A 79 12.42 -5.80 -16.69
CA THR A 79 11.31 -5.24 -17.47
C THR A 79 11.63 -5.24 -18.98
N VAL A 80 10.62 -4.91 -19.80
CA VAL A 80 10.85 -4.65 -21.24
C VAL A 80 11.76 -3.44 -21.43
N VAL A 81 11.62 -2.40 -20.59
CA VAL A 81 12.53 -1.24 -20.58
C VAL A 81 13.97 -1.66 -20.38
N ASP A 82 14.25 -2.54 -19.42
CA ASP A 82 15.60 -3.05 -19.17
C ASP A 82 16.19 -3.75 -20.39
N ARG A 83 15.39 -4.57 -21.06
CA ARG A 83 15.78 -5.31 -22.26
C ARG A 83 16.02 -4.39 -23.46
N PHE A 84 15.19 -3.36 -23.59
CA PHE A 84 15.36 -2.34 -24.62
C PHE A 84 16.68 -1.60 -24.44
N VAL A 85 16.90 -1.01 -23.27
CA VAL A 85 18.12 -0.29 -22.94
C VAL A 85 19.38 -1.14 -23.13
N ALA A 86 19.32 -2.42 -22.74
CA ALA A 86 20.44 -3.35 -22.92
C ALA A 86 20.68 -3.75 -24.38
N SER A 87 19.67 -3.65 -25.25
CA SER A 87 19.78 -4.00 -26.68
C SER A 87 20.26 -2.85 -27.58
N GLN A 88 20.18 -1.60 -27.08
CA GLN A 88 20.55 -0.39 -27.82
C GLN A 88 21.96 0.06 -27.40
N GLY A 89 22.93 -0.11 -28.30
CA GLY A 89 24.34 0.25 -28.03
C GLY A 89 24.66 1.73 -28.18
N ASP A 90 23.82 2.47 -28.90
CA ASP A 90 24.00 3.86 -29.34
C ASP A 90 23.13 4.88 -28.61
N LEU A 91 22.40 4.44 -27.56
CA LEU A 91 21.63 5.37 -26.73
C LEU A 91 22.58 6.39 -26.05
N SER A 92 22.21 7.66 -26.14
CA SER A 92 22.87 8.69 -25.34
C SER A 92 22.70 8.39 -23.84
N GLU A 93 23.58 8.91 -22.99
CA GLU A 93 23.48 8.75 -21.54
C GLU A 93 22.13 9.31 -21.03
N PHE A 94 21.74 10.47 -21.53
CA PHE A 94 20.44 11.08 -21.24
C PHE A 94 19.26 10.17 -21.60
N ASP A 95 19.21 9.60 -22.81
CA ASP A 95 18.12 8.71 -23.22
C ASP A 95 18.07 7.44 -22.37
N ARG A 96 19.25 6.94 -22.00
CA ARG A 96 19.37 5.79 -21.10
C ARG A 96 18.82 6.10 -19.71
N GLU A 97 19.18 7.22 -19.12
CA GLU A 97 18.66 7.65 -17.81
C GLU A 97 17.16 7.89 -17.85
N LEU A 98 16.65 8.54 -18.88
CA LEU A 98 15.23 8.78 -19.09
C LEU A 98 14.46 7.47 -19.14
N LEU A 99 14.89 6.52 -19.97
CA LEU A 99 14.25 5.21 -20.09
C LEU A 99 14.31 4.42 -18.77
N LEU A 100 15.45 4.44 -18.08
CA LEU A 100 15.58 3.78 -16.78
C LEU A 100 14.68 4.40 -15.70
N GLY A 101 14.43 5.72 -15.79
CA GLY A 101 13.44 6.40 -14.95
C GLY A 101 12.01 5.88 -15.14
N TRP A 102 11.68 5.36 -16.32
CA TRP A 102 10.35 4.78 -16.60
C TRP A 102 10.08 3.45 -15.91
N ARG A 103 11.05 2.85 -15.22
CA ARG A 103 10.84 1.70 -14.33
C ARG A 103 9.97 2.00 -13.11
N GLY A 104 9.85 3.28 -12.76
CA GLY A 104 9.07 3.76 -11.63
C GLY A 104 7.86 4.59 -12.06
N PRO A 105 6.95 4.07 -12.91
CA PRO A 105 5.79 4.81 -13.34
C PRO A 105 4.87 5.10 -12.16
N VAL A 106 4.17 6.23 -12.21
CA VAL A 106 3.14 6.59 -11.24
C VAL A 106 1.78 6.33 -11.86
N GLU A 107 1.22 5.16 -11.59
CA GLU A 107 -0.18 4.89 -11.90
C GLU A 107 -1.04 5.29 -10.71
N GLY A 108 -2.12 6.01 -10.95
CA GLY A 108 -2.92 6.51 -9.86
C GLY A 108 -4.23 7.14 -10.30
N ILE A 109 -4.95 7.57 -9.28
CA ILE A 109 -6.18 8.34 -9.38
C ILE A 109 -5.87 9.77 -9.00
N PHE A 110 -6.03 10.67 -9.95
CA PHE A 110 -5.60 12.06 -9.81
C PHE A 110 -6.78 13.02 -9.82
N GLU A 111 -6.71 14.09 -9.03
CA GLU A 111 -7.59 15.26 -9.15
C GLU A 111 -6.86 16.36 -9.90
N ILE A 112 -7.52 16.99 -10.87
CA ILE A 112 -6.98 18.13 -11.60
C ILE A 112 -7.00 19.37 -10.70
N ARG A 113 -5.83 19.89 -10.32
CA ARG A 113 -5.68 21.07 -9.46
C ARG A 113 -5.74 22.36 -10.25
N CYS A 114 -4.99 22.41 -11.33
CA CYS A 114 -5.03 23.52 -12.27
C CYS A 114 -4.62 23.09 -13.68
N LYS A 115 -4.95 23.92 -14.64
CA LYS A 115 -4.59 23.79 -16.04
C LYS A 115 -3.90 25.08 -16.43
N GLY A 116 -2.70 24.99 -17.00
CA GLY A 116 -1.93 26.15 -17.37
C GLY A 116 -0.85 25.82 -18.38
N GLY A 117 -0.65 26.74 -19.35
CA GLY A 117 0.25 26.50 -20.46
C GLY A 117 -0.17 25.24 -21.24
N ASP A 118 0.80 24.40 -21.53
CA ASP A 118 0.65 23.17 -22.31
C ASP A 118 0.40 21.92 -21.45
N GLY A 119 0.27 22.09 -20.13
CA GLY A 119 0.12 20.98 -19.19
C GLY A 119 -0.95 21.17 -18.12
N VAL A 120 -0.99 20.22 -17.21
CA VAL A 120 -1.89 20.20 -16.04
C VAL A 120 -1.11 19.87 -14.78
N VAL A 121 -1.60 20.37 -13.63
CA VAL A 121 -1.14 19.91 -12.32
C VAL A 121 -2.16 18.93 -11.77
N LEU A 122 -1.72 17.75 -11.45
CA LEU A 122 -2.52 16.63 -10.95
C LEU A 122 -2.12 16.34 -9.50
N LEU A 123 -3.08 16.24 -8.59
CA LEU A 123 -2.88 15.71 -7.25
C LEU A 123 -3.22 14.22 -7.27
N ASN A 124 -2.28 13.36 -6.96
CA ASN A 124 -2.55 11.94 -6.77
C ASN A 124 -3.25 11.74 -5.42
N LEU A 125 -4.42 11.14 -5.44
CA LEU A 125 -5.23 10.91 -4.24
C LEU A 125 -4.67 9.81 -3.32
N VAL A 126 -3.72 9.02 -3.80
CA VAL A 126 -3.10 7.92 -3.03
C VAL A 126 -1.86 8.39 -2.29
N ASP A 127 -0.89 8.99 -2.99
CA ASP A 127 0.36 9.45 -2.40
C ASP A 127 0.34 10.91 -1.92
N ASP A 128 -0.73 11.66 -2.24
CA ASP A 128 -0.93 13.06 -1.84
C ASP A 128 0.12 14.03 -2.42
N LEU A 129 0.78 13.64 -3.53
CA LEU A 129 1.75 14.46 -4.22
C LEU A 129 1.14 15.16 -5.43
N GLU A 130 1.65 16.35 -5.75
CA GLU A 130 1.29 17.09 -6.97
C GLU A 130 2.30 16.77 -8.07
N TYR A 131 1.78 16.49 -9.26
CA TYR A 131 2.52 16.16 -10.47
C TYR A 131 2.26 17.18 -11.55
N ARG A 132 3.33 17.78 -12.12
CA ARG A 132 3.24 18.62 -13.30
C ARG A 132 3.30 17.72 -14.53
N VAL A 133 2.20 17.64 -15.28
CA VAL A 133 1.99 16.61 -16.29
C VAL A 133 1.76 17.20 -17.65
N TYR A 134 2.44 16.65 -18.63
CA TYR A 134 2.32 16.97 -20.05
C TYR A 134 1.88 15.75 -20.86
N SER A 135 1.65 15.93 -22.15
CA SER A 135 1.29 14.86 -23.08
C SER A 135 2.10 14.97 -24.37
N ASN A 136 2.51 13.84 -24.91
CA ASN A 136 3.21 13.74 -26.20
C ASN A 136 2.35 14.18 -27.40
N VAL A 137 1.01 14.23 -27.22
CA VAL A 137 0.09 14.77 -28.24
C VAL A 137 -0.21 16.27 -28.00
N GLY A 138 0.51 16.89 -27.06
CA GLY A 138 0.41 18.30 -26.72
C GLY A 138 -0.86 18.66 -25.92
N PRO A 139 -1.17 19.96 -25.80
CA PRO A 139 -2.25 20.48 -24.95
C PRO A 139 -3.64 19.97 -25.32
N ARG A 140 -3.83 19.49 -26.55
CA ARG A 140 -5.09 18.92 -27.02
C ARG A 140 -5.53 17.69 -26.22
N ALA A 141 -4.59 16.94 -25.61
CA ALA A 141 -4.91 15.83 -24.74
C ALA A 141 -5.80 16.25 -23.55
N PHE A 142 -5.63 17.48 -23.09
CA PHE A 142 -6.36 18.04 -21.95
C PHE A 142 -7.56 18.90 -22.35
N ARG A 143 -8.02 18.81 -23.61
CA ARG A 143 -9.25 19.45 -24.05
C ARG A 143 -10.44 18.97 -23.29
N GLY A 144 -11.33 19.19 -22.82
CA GLY A 144 -12.49 18.57 -22.16
C GLY A 144 -12.30 18.27 -20.67
N VAL A 145 -11.10 18.43 -20.14
CA VAL A 145 -10.89 18.27 -18.70
C VAL A 145 -10.78 19.63 -17.99
N SER A 146 -11.22 19.70 -16.74
CA SER A 146 -11.26 20.93 -15.95
C SER A 146 -10.92 20.69 -14.47
N LYS A 147 -10.52 21.75 -13.77
CA LYS A 147 -10.20 21.72 -12.34
C LYS A 147 -11.27 20.98 -11.52
N GLY A 148 -10.83 20.07 -10.66
CA GLY A 148 -11.67 19.27 -9.78
C GLY A 148 -12.36 18.07 -10.43
N GLN A 149 -12.10 17.79 -11.71
CA GLN A 149 -12.36 16.49 -12.32
C GLN A 149 -11.24 15.51 -11.95
N PHE A 150 -11.51 14.23 -12.17
CA PHE A 150 -10.54 13.17 -11.84
C PHE A 150 -10.03 12.51 -13.10
N LEU A 151 -8.79 12.03 -13.04
CA LEU A 151 -8.15 11.25 -14.09
C LEU A 151 -7.64 9.94 -13.51
N LEU A 152 -7.81 8.86 -14.26
CA LEU A 152 -7.07 7.62 -14.09
C LEU A 152 -6.00 7.61 -15.17
N ALA A 153 -4.73 7.60 -14.79
CA ALA A 153 -3.60 7.70 -15.72
C ALA A 153 -2.35 7.01 -15.17
N CYS A 154 -1.44 6.70 -16.07
CA CYS A 154 -0.07 6.30 -15.77
C CYS A 154 0.87 7.44 -16.18
N LEU A 155 1.77 7.83 -15.29
CA LEU A 155 2.73 8.88 -15.51
C LEU A 155 4.15 8.31 -15.53
N VAL A 156 4.98 8.80 -16.45
CA VAL A 156 6.41 8.53 -16.49
C VAL A 156 7.18 9.85 -16.38
N PRO A 157 8.35 9.88 -15.73
CA PRO A 157 9.13 11.11 -15.63
C PRO A 157 9.68 11.51 -17.00
N ILE A 158 9.69 12.81 -17.29
CA ILE A 158 10.42 13.38 -18.43
C ILE A 158 11.86 13.65 -18.03
N HIS A 159 12.05 14.21 -16.82
CA HIS A 159 13.34 14.41 -16.19
C HIS A 159 13.20 14.22 -14.69
N LEU A 160 14.04 13.36 -14.10
CA LEU A 160 13.89 12.98 -12.68
C LEU A 160 14.12 14.16 -11.74
N ALA A 161 15.04 15.09 -12.10
CA ALA A 161 15.38 16.22 -11.25
C ALA A 161 14.31 17.33 -11.23
N ASP A 162 13.52 17.48 -12.32
CA ASP A 162 12.63 18.64 -12.48
C ASP A 162 11.20 18.40 -12.03
N GLY A 163 10.87 17.18 -11.60
CA GLY A 163 9.52 16.82 -11.18
C GLY A 163 8.47 16.97 -12.29
N VAL A 164 8.88 16.81 -13.55
CA VAL A 164 8.04 16.93 -14.75
C VAL A 164 7.70 15.55 -15.29
N TRP A 165 6.44 15.34 -15.61
CA TRP A 165 5.90 14.01 -15.95
C TRP A 165 5.15 14.03 -17.28
N LEU A 166 5.12 12.88 -17.93
CA LEU A 166 4.39 12.64 -19.17
C LEU A 166 3.30 11.59 -18.92
N ILE A 167 2.11 11.79 -19.51
CA ILE A 167 1.12 10.72 -19.57
C ILE A 167 1.65 9.61 -20.46
N SER A 168 1.67 8.39 -19.93
CA SER A 168 2.00 7.17 -20.65
C SER A 168 0.71 6.41 -20.97
N GLY A 169 0.56 6.01 -22.22
CA GLY A 169 -0.64 5.30 -22.66
C GLY A 169 -1.89 6.15 -22.68
N THR A 170 -3.01 5.58 -22.26
CA THR A 170 -4.33 6.22 -22.22
C THR A 170 -4.65 6.83 -20.87
N MET A 171 -5.51 7.84 -20.86
CA MET A 171 -6.11 8.38 -19.64
C MET A 171 -7.63 8.34 -19.71
N SER A 172 -8.26 8.05 -18.58
CA SER A 172 -9.72 8.13 -18.43
C SER A 172 -10.10 9.29 -17.55
N SER A 173 -11.08 10.11 -17.96
CA SER A 173 -11.54 11.25 -17.19
C SER A 173 -12.90 10.99 -16.56
N TYR A 174 -13.09 11.47 -15.32
CA TYR A 174 -14.31 11.33 -14.55
C TYR A 174 -14.79 12.69 -14.07
N PRO A 175 -16.12 12.93 -14.12
CA PRO A 175 -16.69 14.21 -13.68
C PRO A 175 -16.59 14.37 -12.15
N LYS A 176 -16.74 15.61 -11.67
CA LYS A 176 -16.78 15.91 -10.22
C LYS A 176 -17.88 15.15 -9.46
N SER A 177 -18.96 14.79 -10.15
CA SER A 177 -20.05 13.99 -9.58
C SER A 177 -19.62 12.59 -9.15
N SER A 178 -18.57 12.03 -9.75
CA SER A 178 -18.01 10.72 -9.41
C SER A 178 -17.06 10.75 -8.18
N ALA A 179 -16.93 11.88 -7.51
CA ALA A 179 -16.02 12.05 -6.36
C ALA A 179 -16.15 10.96 -5.29
N THR A 180 -17.35 10.44 -5.08
CA THR A 180 -17.62 9.37 -4.11
C THR A 180 -17.01 8.04 -4.51
N GLU A 181 -17.21 7.63 -5.75
CA GLU A 181 -16.71 6.37 -6.30
C GLU A 181 -15.18 6.43 -6.45
N ILE A 182 -14.69 7.56 -6.91
CA ILE A 182 -13.26 7.86 -7.03
C ILE A 182 -12.57 7.80 -5.66
N ALA A 183 -13.14 8.42 -4.64
CA ALA A 183 -12.56 8.37 -3.29
C ALA A 183 -12.56 6.95 -2.71
N GLN A 184 -13.59 6.15 -2.99
CA GLN A 184 -13.62 4.75 -2.58
C GLN A 184 -12.55 3.91 -3.29
N ALA A 185 -12.39 4.09 -4.59
CA ALA A 185 -11.36 3.42 -5.38
C ALA A 185 -9.95 3.81 -4.92
N ALA A 186 -9.69 5.11 -4.67
CA ALA A 186 -8.41 5.58 -4.16
C ALA A 186 -8.11 5.04 -2.76
N LEU A 187 -9.11 4.98 -1.87
CA LEU A 187 -8.95 4.39 -0.54
C LEU A 187 -8.67 2.89 -0.61
N GLN A 188 -9.36 2.17 -1.49
CA GLN A 188 -9.11 0.76 -1.71
C GLN A 188 -7.70 0.52 -2.23
N LEU A 189 -7.23 1.33 -3.18
CA LEU A 189 -5.89 1.26 -3.73
C LEU A 189 -4.83 1.54 -2.65
N ALA A 190 -5.00 2.60 -1.85
CA ALA A 190 -4.11 2.93 -0.73
C ALA A 190 -4.05 1.82 0.34
N THR A 191 -5.14 1.07 0.53
CA THR A 191 -5.21 -0.03 1.50
C THR A 191 -4.60 -1.32 0.96
N SER A 192 -4.84 -1.63 -0.32
CA SER A 192 -4.32 -2.86 -0.95
C SER A 192 -2.87 -2.76 -1.38
N GLN A 193 -2.37 -1.54 -1.62
CA GLN A 193 -1.02 -1.25 -2.08
C GLN A 193 -0.42 -0.07 -1.30
N PRO A 194 -0.12 -0.25 0.00
CA PRO A 194 0.37 0.82 0.87
C PRO A 194 1.71 1.41 0.39
N GLU A 195 2.49 0.65 -0.36
CA GLU A 195 3.74 1.12 -0.98
C GLU A 195 3.54 2.31 -1.92
N LEU A 196 2.35 2.49 -2.48
CA LEU A 196 2.03 3.65 -3.31
C LEU A 196 1.95 4.93 -2.46
N VAL A 197 1.42 4.82 -1.24
CA VAL A 197 1.36 5.94 -0.27
C VAL A 197 2.77 6.37 0.13
N PHE A 198 3.67 5.40 0.29
CA PHE A 198 5.05 5.62 0.74
C PHE A 198 5.98 6.24 -0.32
N ARG A 199 5.48 6.60 -1.50
CA ARG A 199 6.19 7.50 -2.42
C ARG A 199 6.35 8.90 -1.84
N ASN A 200 5.45 9.30 -0.98
CA ASN A 200 5.50 10.57 -0.27
C ASN A 200 6.28 10.41 1.05
N PRO A 201 7.48 11.01 1.19
CA PRO A 201 8.27 10.93 2.41
C PRO A 201 7.54 11.45 3.66
N GLU A 202 6.69 12.47 3.50
CA GLU A 202 5.89 12.98 4.61
C GLU A 202 4.88 11.95 5.11
N LYS A 203 4.31 11.14 4.20
CA LYS A 203 3.41 10.05 4.58
C LYS A 203 4.14 8.91 5.27
N VAL A 204 5.39 8.66 4.91
CA VAL A 204 6.25 7.71 5.61
C VAL A 204 6.47 8.17 7.05
N GLU A 205 6.87 9.45 7.25
CA GLU A 205 7.09 9.98 8.60
C GLU A 205 5.80 9.99 9.44
N GLN A 206 4.68 10.44 8.86
CA GLN A 206 3.37 10.38 9.51
C GLN A 206 2.97 8.93 9.88
N GLY A 207 3.33 7.95 9.05
CA GLY A 207 3.11 6.54 9.33
C GLY A 207 3.93 6.07 10.54
N TRP A 208 5.21 6.46 10.63
CA TRP A 208 6.06 6.16 11.78
C TRP A 208 5.57 6.82 13.06
N GLU A 209 5.16 8.10 13.00
CA GLU A 209 4.55 8.80 14.14
C GLU A 209 3.31 8.06 14.63
N ARG A 210 2.45 7.67 13.70
CA ARG A 210 1.23 6.92 14.04
C ARG A 210 1.53 5.56 14.67
N MET A 211 2.53 4.84 14.18
CA MET A 211 2.96 3.59 14.81
C MET A 211 3.48 3.80 16.23
N ARG A 212 4.29 4.85 16.46
CA ARG A 212 4.77 5.20 17.81
C ARG A 212 3.62 5.50 18.77
N GLU A 213 2.62 6.28 18.33
CA GLU A 213 1.41 6.57 19.12
C GLU A 213 0.60 5.30 19.43
N ASP A 214 0.40 4.45 18.44
CA ASP A 214 -0.38 3.23 18.58
C ASP A 214 0.35 2.22 19.49
N ARG A 215 1.69 2.12 19.37
CA ARG A 215 2.50 1.31 20.29
C ARG A 215 2.44 1.84 21.72
N ALA A 216 2.59 3.15 21.93
CA ALA A 216 2.49 3.75 23.26
C ALA A 216 1.15 3.43 23.93
N ALA A 217 0.04 3.56 23.18
CA ALA A 217 -1.28 3.23 23.66
C ALA A 217 -1.48 1.73 23.93
N PHE A 218 -0.81 0.85 23.14
CA PHE A 218 -0.82 -0.57 23.40
C PHE A 218 -0.08 -0.93 24.69
N VAL A 219 1.12 -0.36 24.89
CA VAL A 219 1.91 -0.54 26.10
C VAL A 219 1.18 -0.06 27.34
N GLU A 220 0.54 1.11 27.28
CA GLU A 220 -0.29 1.67 28.36
C GLU A 220 -1.46 0.74 28.72
N PHE A 221 -2.17 0.22 27.70
CA PHE A 221 -3.34 -0.64 27.92
C PHE A 221 -2.99 -2.05 28.37
N CYS A 222 -1.91 -2.63 27.81
CA CYS A 222 -1.51 -4.03 28.03
C CYS A 222 -0.53 -4.18 29.21
N GLY A 223 0.16 -3.11 29.61
CA GLY A 223 1.19 -3.13 30.64
C GLY A 223 2.59 -3.52 30.12
N GLY A 224 2.75 -3.65 28.80
CA GLY A 224 3.98 -4.00 28.12
C GLY A 224 3.80 -4.09 26.63
N ASP A 225 4.90 -4.23 25.89
CA ASP A 225 4.88 -4.36 24.42
C ASP A 225 4.85 -5.82 23.94
N GLU A 226 4.79 -6.78 24.86
CA GLU A 226 4.71 -8.21 24.59
C GLU A 226 3.66 -8.86 25.51
N LEU A 227 2.79 -9.68 24.91
CA LEU A 227 1.85 -10.55 25.60
C LEU A 227 2.05 -11.99 25.13
N VAL A 228 1.94 -12.95 26.05
CA VAL A 228 1.91 -14.38 25.69
C VAL A 228 0.68 -14.99 26.37
N LEU A 229 -0.33 -15.29 25.56
CA LEU A 229 -1.67 -15.67 26.04
C LEU A 229 -2.20 -16.86 25.23
N PRO A 230 -3.14 -17.64 25.77
CA PRO A 230 -3.98 -18.53 24.98
C PRO A 230 -4.73 -17.76 23.89
N PRO A 231 -5.06 -18.35 22.72
CA PRO A 231 -5.70 -17.67 21.61
C PRO A 231 -6.97 -16.88 21.98
N ALA A 232 -7.88 -17.48 22.71
CA ALA A 232 -9.14 -16.83 23.10
C ALA A 232 -8.93 -15.62 24.02
N GLU A 233 -7.92 -15.66 24.90
CA GLU A 233 -7.58 -14.53 25.76
C GLU A 233 -6.89 -13.42 24.98
N ALA A 234 -6.00 -13.77 24.04
CA ALA A 234 -5.33 -12.81 23.15
C ALA A 234 -6.36 -12.05 22.30
N GLU A 235 -7.32 -12.75 21.70
CA GLU A 235 -8.42 -12.15 20.93
C GLU A 235 -9.29 -11.24 21.79
N ALA A 236 -9.68 -11.69 22.98
CA ALA A 236 -10.46 -10.87 23.91
C ALA A 236 -9.71 -9.60 24.35
N ARG A 237 -8.39 -9.71 24.63
CA ARG A 237 -7.55 -8.59 25.04
C ARG A 237 -7.37 -7.56 23.91
N LEU A 238 -7.15 -8.02 22.70
CA LEU A 238 -7.04 -7.16 21.52
C LEU A 238 -8.36 -6.45 21.20
N ASN A 239 -9.48 -7.17 21.28
CA ASN A 239 -10.80 -6.56 21.09
C ASN A 239 -11.09 -5.49 22.15
N ALA A 240 -10.67 -5.70 23.40
CA ALA A 240 -10.77 -4.70 24.46
C ALA A 240 -9.88 -3.47 24.18
N TYR A 241 -8.64 -3.70 23.71
CA TYR A 241 -7.72 -2.65 23.29
C TYR A 241 -8.31 -1.80 22.15
N TYR A 242 -8.81 -2.41 21.08
CA TYR A 242 -9.40 -1.67 19.97
C TYR A 242 -10.66 -0.89 20.35
N ARG A 243 -11.50 -1.42 21.26
CA ARG A 243 -12.65 -0.68 21.81
C ARG A 243 -12.19 0.54 22.59
N ASN A 244 -11.17 0.39 23.45
CA ASN A 244 -10.60 1.50 24.21
C ASN A 244 -10.06 2.59 23.26
N ARG A 245 -9.28 2.22 22.24
CA ARG A 245 -8.77 3.13 21.21
C ARG A 245 -9.88 3.87 20.48
N GLN A 246 -10.94 3.17 20.12
CA GLN A 246 -12.08 3.77 19.43
C GLN A 246 -12.83 4.75 20.33
N GLN A 247 -13.02 4.43 21.62
CA GLN A 247 -13.66 5.32 22.60
C GLN A 247 -12.81 6.59 22.81
N ALA A 248 -11.50 6.46 22.96
CA ALA A 248 -10.58 7.59 23.08
C ALA A 248 -10.62 8.50 21.84
N ALA A 249 -10.62 7.92 20.63
CA ALA A 249 -10.73 8.68 19.40
C ALA A 249 -12.06 9.44 19.27
N LEU A 250 -13.16 8.86 19.75
CA LEU A 250 -14.46 9.51 19.75
C LEU A 250 -14.57 10.61 20.82
N ALA A 251 -13.95 10.43 21.97
CA ALA A 251 -13.92 11.46 23.03
C ALA A 251 -13.12 12.69 22.59
N GLY A 252 -12.05 12.50 21.80
CA GLY A 252 -11.25 13.60 21.23
C GLY A 252 -11.83 14.23 19.95
N ALA A 253 -12.85 13.63 19.36
CA ALA A 253 -13.46 14.14 18.14
C ALA A 253 -14.55 15.17 18.40
N SER A 254 -14.68 16.19 17.51
CA SER A 254 -15.78 17.16 17.54
C SER A 254 -17.14 16.47 17.43
N ASP A 255 -18.24 17.18 17.81
CA ASP A 255 -19.63 16.67 17.84
C ASP A 255 -20.10 15.98 16.54
N ARG A 256 -19.46 16.29 15.38
CA ARG A 256 -19.71 15.64 14.11
C ARG A 256 -19.32 14.15 14.06
N ALA A 257 -18.36 13.74 14.87
CA ALA A 257 -17.91 12.34 14.95
C ALA A 257 -18.70 11.50 15.95
N ARG A 258 -19.40 12.13 16.92
CA ARG A 258 -20.19 11.44 17.95
C ARG A 258 -21.40 10.65 17.44
N GLY A 259 -21.87 10.93 16.21
CA GLY A 259 -22.95 10.18 15.58
C GLY A 259 -22.53 8.84 14.94
N ARG A 260 -21.27 8.44 15.07
CA ARG A 260 -20.74 7.17 14.53
C ARG A 260 -21.16 6.04 15.45
N ARG A 261 -22.06 5.19 14.97
CA ARG A 261 -22.48 3.99 15.70
C ARG A 261 -21.27 3.08 15.88
N LEU A 262 -20.82 2.93 17.13
CA LEU A 262 -19.86 1.93 17.52
C LEU A 262 -20.46 0.53 17.22
N PRO A 263 -19.64 -0.47 16.87
CA PRO A 263 -20.08 -1.85 16.97
C PRO A 263 -20.65 -2.07 18.37
N GLY A 264 -21.83 -2.72 18.45
CA GLY A 264 -22.44 -3.01 19.72
C GLY A 264 -21.52 -3.85 20.62
N PRO A 265 -21.72 -3.85 21.94
CA PRO A 265 -21.01 -4.73 22.83
C PRO A 265 -21.24 -6.19 22.38
N GLY A 266 -20.20 -6.90 21.97
CA GLY A 266 -20.26 -8.28 21.52
C GLY A 266 -19.80 -8.54 20.09
N LEU A 267 -19.64 -7.52 19.22
CA LEU A 267 -19.01 -7.72 17.91
C LEU A 267 -17.50 -7.62 18.06
N PRO A 268 -16.73 -8.61 17.60
CA PRO A 268 -15.28 -8.53 17.58
C PRO A 268 -14.84 -7.47 16.57
N PHE A 269 -13.79 -6.70 16.93
CA PHE A 269 -13.08 -5.85 15.99
C PHE A 269 -11.99 -6.63 15.25
N PHE A 270 -11.56 -7.71 15.87
CA PHE A 270 -10.46 -8.53 15.46
C PHE A 270 -10.83 -10.01 15.69
N GLU A 271 -10.57 -10.84 14.72
CA GLU A 271 -10.67 -12.28 14.77
C GLU A 271 -9.31 -12.87 14.43
N LEU A 272 -8.87 -13.83 15.21
CA LEU A 272 -7.62 -14.54 14.93
C LEU A 272 -7.79 -15.42 13.68
N PRO A 273 -6.83 -15.39 12.74
CA PRO A 273 -6.72 -16.40 11.70
C PRO A 273 -6.69 -17.80 12.28
N GLN A 274 -7.22 -18.79 11.56
CA GLN A 274 -7.41 -20.15 12.05
C GLN A 274 -6.10 -20.82 12.51
N ASP A 275 -5.02 -20.59 11.77
CA ASP A 275 -3.67 -21.08 12.09
C ASP A 275 -3.15 -20.57 13.43
N LEU A 276 -3.48 -19.33 13.79
CA LEU A 276 -3.18 -18.76 15.10
C LEU A 276 -4.14 -19.28 16.18
N ALA A 277 -5.42 -19.41 15.85
CA ALA A 277 -6.45 -19.87 16.80
C ALA A 277 -6.22 -21.33 17.24
N ASP A 278 -5.60 -22.15 16.40
CA ASP A 278 -5.27 -23.56 16.68
C ASP A 278 -3.97 -23.75 17.49
N SER A 279 -3.21 -22.67 17.75
CA SER A 279 -1.98 -22.74 18.55
C SER A 279 -2.25 -22.87 20.06
N ALA A 280 -1.27 -23.36 20.82
CA ALA A 280 -1.39 -23.43 22.29
C ALA A 280 -1.31 -22.05 22.93
N THR A 281 -0.46 -21.18 22.38
CA THR A 281 -0.24 -19.81 22.87
C THR A 281 0.07 -18.88 21.70
N ILE A 282 -0.31 -17.61 21.86
CA ILE A 282 0.03 -16.54 20.91
C ILE A 282 0.94 -15.54 21.59
N GLY A 283 2.06 -15.25 20.94
CA GLY A 283 2.86 -14.07 21.22
C GLY A 283 2.29 -12.88 20.45
N VAL A 284 1.88 -11.83 21.17
CA VAL A 284 1.46 -10.55 20.60
C VAL A 284 2.55 -9.54 20.93
N ILE A 285 3.25 -9.07 19.92
CA ILE A 285 4.39 -8.17 20.11
C ILE A 285 4.16 -6.89 19.30
N TYR A 286 4.24 -5.75 19.97
CA TYR A 286 4.21 -4.44 19.29
C TYR A 286 5.62 -3.84 19.27
N ASP A 287 6.30 -4.05 18.16
CA ASP A 287 7.66 -3.52 17.94
C ASP A 287 7.64 -2.12 17.33
N GLU A 288 8.74 -1.37 17.49
CA GLU A 288 8.87 -0.01 16.96
C GLU A 288 9.04 0.04 15.45
N VAL A 289 9.62 -1.02 14.87
CA VAL A 289 9.91 -1.13 13.44
C VAL A 289 8.93 -2.07 12.75
N ASP A 290 8.75 -3.26 13.30
CA ASP A 290 7.92 -4.31 12.69
C ASP A 290 6.41 -4.09 12.96
N GLY A 291 6.02 -3.20 13.92
CA GLY A 291 4.64 -2.95 14.29
C GLY A 291 4.04 -4.09 15.13
N LEU A 292 2.70 -4.25 15.05
CA LEU A 292 1.97 -5.28 15.79
C LEU A 292 2.03 -6.61 15.06
N ASN A 293 2.65 -7.61 15.70
CA ASN A 293 2.86 -8.94 15.14
C ASN A 293 2.30 -10.03 16.04
N PHE A 294 1.95 -11.17 15.42
CA PHE A 294 1.37 -12.35 16.07
C PHE A 294 2.23 -13.58 15.77
N TYR A 295 2.49 -14.38 16.79
CA TYR A 295 3.38 -15.53 16.71
C TYR A 295 2.74 -16.76 17.35
N ALA A 296 2.44 -17.78 16.54
CA ALA A 296 1.87 -19.05 17.01
C ALA A 296 2.87 -19.80 17.91
N ASP A 297 2.38 -20.38 18.99
CA ASP A 297 3.16 -21.19 19.94
C ASP A 297 4.39 -20.47 20.54
N TYR A 298 4.34 -19.13 20.60
CA TYR A 298 5.46 -18.32 21.11
C TYR A 298 5.80 -18.64 22.57
N GLY A 299 4.83 -19.05 23.39
CA GLY A 299 5.09 -19.50 24.75
C GLY A 299 6.03 -20.71 24.80
N LEU A 300 5.81 -21.71 23.95
CA LEU A 300 6.71 -22.88 23.83
C LEU A 300 8.11 -22.48 23.36
N LEU A 301 8.19 -21.52 22.45
CA LEU A 301 9.48 -21.00 22.00
C LEU A 301 10.20 -20.27 23.14
N ARG A 302 9.51 -19.44 23.91
CA ARG A 302 10.05 -18.75 25.08
C ARG A 302 10.53 -19.74 26.14
N ASP A 303 9.75 -20.77 26.43
CA ASP A 303 10.14 -21.82 27.41
C ASP A 303 11.41 -22.55 26.98
N LEU A 304 11.62 -22.79 25.68
CA LEU A 304 12.87 -23.36 25.14
C LEU A 304 14.09 -22.49 25.46
N PHE A 305 13.96 -21.17 25.40
CA PHE A 305 15.04 -20.25 25.72
C PHE A 305 15.24 -20.11 27.23
N ALA A 306 14.16 -20.19 28.01
CA ALA A 306 14.25 -20.19 29.47
C ALA A 306 14.87 -21.47 30.02
N ASP A 307 14.53 -22.65 29.45
CA ASP A 307 15.11 -23.94 29.79
C ASP A 307 15.73 -24.64 28.57
N PRO A 308 17.06 -24.50 28.35
CA PRO A 308 17.73 -25.10 27.21
C PRO A 308 17.77 -26.65 27.24
N ALA A 309 17.36 -27.31 28.34
CA ALA A 309 17.19 -28.76 28.36
C ALA A 309 16.09 -29.19 27.37
N LEU A 310 15.06 -28.34 27.17
CA LEU A 310 13.96 -28.54 26.21
C LEU A 310 14.45 -28.61 24.75
N ALA A 311 15.62 -28.07 24.43
CA ALA A 311 16.24 -28.20 23.11
C ALA A 311 16.54 -29.65 22.67
N GLY A 312 16.44 -30.61 23.57
CA GLY A 312 16.48 -32.05 23.27
C GLY A 312 15.11 -32.58 22.79
N ARG A 313 14.01 -31.91 23.06
CA ARG A 313 12.65 -32.35 22.71
C ARG A 313 12.37 -32.01 21.25
N ARG A 314 11.84 -32.99 20.50
CA ARG A 314 11.55 -32.85 19.06
C ARG A 314 10.60 -31.68 18.77
N GLN A 315 9.53 -31.54 19.54
CA GLN A 315 8.54 -30.46 19.36
C GLN A 315 9.19 -29.06 19.37
N HIS A 316 10.03 -28.79 20.36
CA HIS A 316 10.72 -27.48 20.47
C HIS A 316 11.74 -27.24 19.35
N GLN A 317 12.42 -28.32 18.91
CA GLN A 317 13.35 -28.21 17.80
C GLN A 317 12.61 -27.94 16.46
N ASP A 318 11.47 -28.60 16.24
CA ASP A 318 10.71 -28.45 15.03
C ASP A 318 10.08 -27.06 14.97
N LEU A 319 9.51 -26.55 16.06
CA LEU A 319 9.01 -25.18 16.18
C LEU A 319 10.12 -24.14 15.90
N LEU A 320 11.29 -24.28 16.52
CA LEU A 320 12.41 -23.33 16.28
C LEU A 320 12.88 -23.36 14.82
N ARG A 321 12.88 -24.55 14.16
CA ARG A 321 13.22 -24.68 12.73
C ARG A 321 12.15 -24.05 11.85
N GLU A 322 10.89 -24.21 12.21
CA GLU A 322 9.74 -23.60 11.53
C GLU A 322 9.85 -22.08 11.58
N TYR A 323 10.04 -21.50 12.76
CA TYR A 323 10.25 -20.08 12.93
C TYR A 323 11.42 -19.53 12.08
N LEU A 324 12.52 -20.30 11.95
CA LEU A 324 13.64 -19.91 11.10
C LEU A 324 13.37 -20.03 9.60
N ARG A 325 12.45 -20.91 9.17
CA ARG A 325 12.14 -21.15 7.75
C ARG A 325 10.99 -20.32 7.24
N GLU A 326 10.00 -20.09 8.10
CA GLU A 326 8.75 -19.42 7.72
C GLU A 326 8.99 -17.96 7.30
N GLU A 327 8.62 -17.64 6.05
CA GLU A 327 8.85 -16.31 5.49
C GLU A 327 7.96 -15.22 6.12
N SER A 328 6.80 -15.57 6.66
CA SER A 328 5.92 -14.65 7.39
C SER A 328 6.47 -14.19 8.74
N ILE A 329 7.46 -14.91 9.30
CA ILE A 329 8.07 -14.61 10.59
C ILE A 329 9.34 -13.78 10.40
N SER A 330 9.36 -12.56 10.94
CA SER A 330 10.52 -11.66 10.92
C SER A 330 11.64 -12.13 11.89
N PRO A 331 12.82 -11.50 11.87
CA PRO A 331 13.87 -11.73 12.87
C PRO A 331 13.51 -11.38 14.32
N LEU A 332 12.43 -10.62 14.52
CA LEU A 332 12.06 -10.03 15.81
C LEU A 332 11.96 -11.02 16.98
N PRO A 333 11.26 -12.19 16.88
CA PRO A 333 11.16 -13.14 17.98
C PRO A 333 12.53 -13.61 18.47
N PHE A 334 13.46 -13.87 17.56
CA PHE A 334 14.80 -14.36 17.91
C PHE A 334 15.63 -13.29 18.61
N ARG A 335 15.55 -12.04 18.16
CA ARG A 335 16.27 -10.92 18.79
C ARG A 335 15.74 -10.66 20.20
N ARG A 336 14.42 -10.69 20.39
CA ARG A 336 13.79 -10.52 21.71
C ARG A 336 14.15 -11.64 22.66
N LEU A 337 14.03 -12.90 22.23
CA LEU A 337 14.37 -14.05 23.06
C LEU A 337 15.86 -14.09 23.37
N ALA A 338 16.73 -13.74 22.44
CA ALA A 338 18.16 -13.65 22.70
C ALA A 338 18.50 -12.55 23.71
N ALA A 339 17.82 -11.42 23.66
CA ALA A 339 17.99 -10.34 24.63
C ALA A 339 17.44 -10.69 26.01
N ALA A 340 16.31 -11.41 26.08
CA ALA A 340 15.69 -11.83 27.33
C ALA A 340 16.45 -13.00 27.99
N TYR A 341 17.12 -13.86 27.21
CA TYR A 341 17.79 -15.08 27.67
C TYR A 341 19.25 -15.17 27.18
N PRO A 342 20.12 -14.20 27.50
CA PRO A 342 21.49 -14.13 26.98
C PRO A 342 22.35 -15.32 27.38
N ASP A 343 22.12 -15.92 28.56
CA ASP A 343 22.91 -17.03 29.08
C ASP A 343 22.58 -18.37 28.41
N THR A 344 21.40 -18.52 27.84
CA THR A 344 20.90 -19.80 27.31
C THR A 344 20.78 -19.83 25.80
N VAL A 345 20.69 -18.69 25.13
CA VAL A 345 20.53 -18.58 23.68
C VAL A 345 21.60 -19.36 22.90
N ASP A 346 22.85 -19.28 23.33
CA ASP A 346 23.97 -20.01 22.71
C ASP A 346 23.77 -21.52 22.77
N VAL A 347 23.32 -22.03 23.93
CA VAL A 347 23.09 -23.47 24.14
C VAL A 347 21.97 -23.97 23.22
N VAL A 348 20.88 -23.21 23.10
CA VAL A 348 19.76 -23.53 22.23
C VAL A 348 20.22 -23.64 20.77
N PHE A 349 20.94 -22.64 20.27
CA PHE A 349 21.38 -22.64 18.86
C PHE A 349 22.53 -23.61 18.58
N ARG A 350 23.44 -23.87 19.53
CA ARG A 350 24.46 -24.91 19.39
C ARG A 350 23.83 -26.28 19.17
N LYS A 351 22.80 -26.61 19.96
CA LYS A 351 22.05 -27.87 19.81
C LYS A 351 21.29 -27.94 18.48
N LEU A 352 20.56 -26.88 18.12
CA LEU A 352 19.79 -26.81 16.87
C LEU A 352 20.68 -26.97 15.64
N LEU A 353 21.76 -26.19 15.57
CA LEU A 353 22.66 -26.11 14.42
C LEU A 353 23.71 -27.21 14.39
N ARG A 354 23.88 -27.97 15.50
CA ARG A 354 24.96 -28.94 15.71
C ARG A 354 26.34 -28.30 15.52
N LYS A 355 26.51 -27.07 16.04
CA LYS A 355 27.76 -26.29 15.96
C LYS A 355 28.19 -25.87 17.34
N PRO A 356 29.17 -26.58 17.97
CA PRO A 356 29.61 -26.28 19.34
C PRO A 356 30.18 -24.88 19.55
N GLY A 357 30.81 -24.30 18.50
CA GLY A 357 31.39 -22.95 18.54
C GLY A 357 30.43 -21.83 18.21
N PHE A 358 29.11 -22.06 18.08
CA PHE A 358 28.16 -21.00 17.82
C PHE A 358 27.99 -20.11 19.07
N THR A 359 28.05 -18.80 18.84
CA THR A 359 27.66 -17.78 19.82
C THR A 359 26.66 -16.83 19.14
N TRP A 360 25.63 -16.44 19.88
CA TRP A 360 24.59 -15.55 19.30
C TRP A 360 25.16 -14.17 19.00
N SER A 361 26.01 -13.64 19.87
CA SER A 361 26.62 -12.31 19.70
C SER A 361 27.44 -12.17 18.42
N GLU A 362 28.12 -13.24 17.98
CA GLU A 362 28.98 -13.21 16.79
C GLU A 362 28.26 -13.73 15.53
N HIS A 363 27.37 -14.71 15.69
CA HIS A 363 26.83 -15.47 14.57
C HIS A 363 25.31 -15.29 14.36
N GLY A 364 24.59 -14.75 15.35
CA GLY A 364 23.11 -14.68 15.34
C GLY A 364 22.57 -13.85 14.20
N GLU A 365 23.09 -12.64 14.03
CA GLU A 365 22.64 -11.75 12.95
C GLU A 365 22.96 -12.30 11.55
N ALA A 366 24.13 -12.93 11.38
CA ALA A 366 24.50 -13.59 10.13
C ALA A 366 23.59 -14.80 9.82
N LEU A 367 23.16 -15.54 10.86
CA LEU A 367 22.19 -16.62 10.74
C LEU A 367 20.84 -16.07 10.27
N LEU A 368 20.35 -15.00 10.89
CA LEU A 368 19.06 -14.38 10.54
C LEU A 368 19.10 -13.82 9.11
N ARG A 369 20.13 -13.10 8.71
CA ARG A 369 20.30 -12.60 7.32
C ARG A 369 20.25 -13.73 6.28
N ARG A 370 20.85 -14.86 6.59
CA ARG A 370 20.84 -16.02 5.69
C ARG A 370 19.46 -16.71 5.64
N ARG A 371 18.72 -16.72 6.76
CA ARG A 371 17.43 -17.40 6.88
C ARG A 371 16.24 -16.54 6.46
N LYS A 372 16.37 -15.23 6.58
CA LYS A 372 15.33 -14.21 6.31
C LYS A 372 15.83 -13.15 5.33
N PRO A 373 16.41 -13.52 4.17
CA PRO A 373 17.01 -12.55 3.24
C PRO A 373 16.02 -11.51 2.76
N TRP A 374 14.74 -11.86 2.63
CA TRP A 374 13.65 -10.97 2.23
C TRP A 374 13.49 -9.78 3.19
N TYR A 375 13.63 -10.01 4.50
CA TYR A 375 13.50 -8.96 5.52
C TYR A 375 14.61 -7.89 5.39
N TYR A 376 15.82 -8.34 5.07
CA TYR A 376 16.97 -7.43 4.95
C TYR A 376 17.13 -6.82 3.55
N ALA A 377 16.38 -7.31 2.57
CA ALA A 377 16.38 -6.76 1.21
C ALA A 377 15.52 -5.52 1.06
N GLN A 378 14.67 -5.22 2.04
CA GLN A 378 13.74 -4.10 2.03
C GLN A 378 14.13 -3.06 3.08
N GLU A 379 13.99 -1.79 2.74
CA GLU A 379 14.02 -0.74 3.75
C GLU A 379 12.80 -0.85 4.66
N PRO A 380 12.97 -0.68 5.98
CA PRO A 380 11.84 -0.66 6.91
C PRO A 380 10.83 0.42 6.52
N ARG A 381 9.56 0.05 6.51
CA ARG A 381 8.44 0.97 6.23
C ARG A 381 7.41 0.85 7.34
N PRO A 382 6.67 1.94 7.63
CA PRO A 382 5.63 1.86 8.65
C PRO A 382 4.55 0.88 8.24
N GLY A 383 4.08 0.04 9.17
CA GLY A 383 2.97 -0.88 8.96
C GLY A 383 1.59 -0.19 8.85
N VAL A 384 1.58 1.15 8.98
CA VAL A 384 0.37 1.98 8.90
C VAL A 384 0.56 3.05 7.84
N SER A 385 -0.35 3.13 6.88
CA SER A 385 -0.39 4.20 5.89
C SER A 385 -1.38 5.30 6.30
N VAL A 386 -0.99 6.56 6.10
CA VAL A 386 -1.81 7.74 6.38
C VAL A 386 -2.32 8.32 5.07
N ILE A 387 -3.64 8.31 4.89
CA ILE A 387 -4.27 8.89 3.69
C ILE A 387 -4.12 10.42 3.67
N GLY A 388 -4.03 10.99 2.46
CA GLY A 388 -3.92 12.41 2.25
C GLY A 388 -5.16 13.19 2.71
N GLU A 389 -4.96 14.50 2.96
CA GLU A 389 -6.02 15.39 3.41
C GLU A 389 -7.17 15.42 2.40
N ARG A 390 -6.85 15.53 1.10
CA ARG A 390 -7.86 15.59 0.05
C ARG A 390 -8.70 14.33 -0.05
N LEU A 391 -8.09 13.16 0.03
CA LEU A 391 -8.81 11.89 0.05
C LEU A 391 -9.69 11.77 1.30
N SER A 392 -9.18 12.23 2.44
CA SER A 392 -9.94 12.29 3.70
C SER A 392 -11.18 13.18 3.59
N GLU A 393 -11.07 14.38 2.98
CA GLU A 393 -12.19 15.27 2.71
C GLU A 393 -13.26 14.64 1.81
N LEU A 394 -12.83 14.02 0.69
CA LEU A 394 -13.74 13.36 -0.25
C LEU A 394 -14.51 12.22 0.42
N THR A 395 -13.85 11.44 1.27
CA THR A 395 -14.49 10.34 2.02
C THR A 395 -15.43 10.85 3.12
N ALA A 396 -15.10 11.95 3.80
CA ALA A 396 -15.95 12.58 4.82
C ALA A 396 -17.20 13.20 4.21
N GLY A 397 -17.08 13.93 3.11
CA GLY A 397 -18.22 14.53 2.37
C GLY A 397 -19.20 13.49 1.87
N ASN A 398 -18.74 12.30 1.52
CA ASN A 398 -19.58 11.17 1.13
C ASN A 398 -20.45 10.64 2.29
N ARG A 399 -19.90 10.57 3.50
CA ARG A 399 -20.65 10.14 4.69
C ARG A 399 -21.80 11.09 5.02
N GLN A 400 -21.60 12.39 4.88
CA GLN A 400 -22.65 13.38 5.10
C GLN A 400 -23.80 13.26 4.07
N ARG A 401 -23.48 13.02 2.79
CA ARG A 401 -24.49 12.83 1.73
C ARG A 401 -25.33 11.56 1.96
N LYS A 402 -24.71 10.43 2.36
CA LYS A 402 -25.42 9.19 2.70
C LYS A 402 -26.34 9.38 3.92
N LEU A 403 -25.92 10.08 4.95
CA LEU A 403 -26.73 10.37 6.15
C LEU A 403 -27.91 11.29 5.83
N THR A 404 -27.70 12.32 4.99
CA THR A 404 -28.76 13.24 4.57
C THR A 404 -29.80 12.53 3.70
N ARG A 405 -29.37 11.62 2.81
CA ARG A 405 -30.26 10.80 1.98
C ARG A 405 -31.06 9.79 2.82
N ALA A 406 -30.43 9.13 3.79
CA ALA A 406 -31.11 8.22 4.73
C ALA A 406 -32.14 8.96 5.59
N ARG A 407 -31.84 10.17 6.07
CA ARG A 407 -32.79 11.03 6.81
C ARG A 407 -33.96 11.49 5.95
N ARG A 408 -33.74 11.80 4.66
CA ARG A 408 -34.81 12.15 3.71
C ARG A 408 -35.72 10.97 3.41
N VAL A 409 -35.17 9.76 3.27
CA VAL A 409 -35.96 8.54 3.07
C VAL A 409 -36.76 8.18 4.33
N SER A 410 -36.18 8.32 5.51
CA SER A 410 -36.89 8.12 6.79
C SER A 410 -37.98 9.17 7.04
N ALA A 411 -37.76 10.44 6.67
CA ALA A 411 -38.76 11.48 6.78
C ALA A 411 -39.92 11.32 5.74
N ALA A 412 -39.63 10.76 4.59
CA ALA A 412 -40.66 10.45 3.59
C ALA A 412 -41.52 9.23 3.97
N SER A 413 -40.94 8.27 4.71
CA SER A 413 -41.68 7.09 5.22
C SER A 413 -42.51 7.37 6.47
N SER A 414 -42.21 8.44 7.23
CA SER A 414 -42.99 8.85 8.40
C SER A 414 -44.15 9.81 8.08
N GLY A 415 -44.28 10.27 6.84
CA GLY A 415 -45.35 11.16 6.37
C GLY A 415 -46.62 10.46 5.85
N TRP A 416 -46.71 9.15 5.95
CA TRP A 416 -47.87 8.37 5.44
C TRP A 416 -48.59 7.61 6.53
N ASN A 417 -49.06 8.31 7.59
CA ASN A 417 -50.08 7.79 8.51
C ASN A 417 -50.75 8.95 9.26
N ALA A 418 -51.69 9.62 8.58
CA ALA A 418 -52.76 10.35 9.23
C ALA A 418 -53.92 10.50 8.19
N GLY A 419 -54.66 9.48 8.01
CA GLY A 419 -55.98 9.50 7.37
C GLY A 419 -56.98 8.93 8.34
N GLU A 420 -57.68 9.80 9.10
CA GLU A 420 -58.81 9.46 9.94
C GLU A 420 -59.92 8.74 9.14
N PRO A 421 -60.59 7.77 9.71
CA PRO A 421 -61.85 7.30 9.12
C PRO A 421 -62.99 8.21 9.55
N ASP A 422 -63.59 8.87 8.63
CA ASP A 422 -64.81 9.65 8.79
C ASP A 422 -66.00 8.70 9.00
N ALA A 423 -66.57 8.77 10.19
CA ALA A 423 -67.77 8.11 10.58
C ALA A 423 -68.97 8.98 10.21
N ARG A 424 -69.76 8.59 9.24
CA ARG A 424 -71.19 9.02 9.13
C ARG A 424 -72.08 7.94 8.53
N THR A 425 -72.80 7.29 9.42
CA THR A 425 -74.25 7.13 9.54
C THR A 425 -75.09 6.95 8.27
N GLY A 426 -75.78 5.87 8.19
CA GLY A 426 -77.23 5.94 8.34
C GLY A 426 -78.07 5.57 7.12
N ARG A 427 -78.80 4.53 7.28
CA ARG A 427 -80.03 4.00 6.68
C ARG A 427 -79.92 2.94 5.61
#